data_f776dbe8b41c66387867d0ae4644f4fb
#
_entry.id   f776dbe8b41c66387867d0ae4644f4fb
#
_cell.length_a   1.000
_cell.length_b   1.000
_cell.length_c   1.000
_cell.angle_alpha   90.00
_cell.angle_beta   90.00
_cell.angle_gamma   90.00
#
_symmetry.space_group_name_H-M   'P 1'
#
loop_
_entity.id
_entity.type
_entity.pdbx_description
1 polymer ?
#
loop_
_entity_poly.entity_id
_entity_poly.type
_entity_poly.pdbx_seq_one_letter_code
_entity_poly.pdbx_strand_id
1 'polypeptide(L)'
;MKSKILFSIILTISFISCNTSSFLKDQITINDLLTAKENIDKSQNPAEVLLLKNNLADKVLILQDVKVKDIIESTNVDYDFCILADIQSEKGAIECFIYTKNIRRISQLKKGESIISVKGEFKRYFSMLDNYYTKIEITNSAITIKTE
;
A
#
# COMPACT_ATOMS: atom_id res chain seq x y z
N MET A 1 21.58 19.51 45.10
CA MET A 1 21.79 19.62 43.67
C MET A 1 21.56 18.33 42.85
N LYS A 2 21.17 17.21 43.45
CA LYS A 2 20.97 15.94 42.72
C LYS A 2 19.53 15.67 42.23
N SER A 3 18.55 16.49 42.64
CA SER A 3 17.12 16.29 42.30
C SER A 3 16.66 16.94 40.96
N LYS A 4 17.38 17.92 40.46
CA LYS A 4 17.00 18.64 39.22
C LYS A 4 17.39 17.94 37.91
N ILE A 5 18.36 17.04 37.98
CA ILE A 5 18.86 16.31 36.77
C ILE A 5 17.93 15.14 36.45
N LEU A 6 17.30 14.54 37.45
CA LEU A 6 16.41 13.39 37.24
C LEU A 6 15.06 13.79 36.56
N PHE A 7 14.61 15.03 36.78
CA PHE A 7 13.35 15.54 36.19
C PHE A 7 13.50 15.92 34.71
N SER A 8 14.73 16.27 34.28
CA SER A 8 15.00 16.67 32.90
C SER A 8 15.08 15.45 31.94
N ILE A 9 15.44 14.27 32.47
CA ILE A 9 15.56 13.05 31.65
C ILE A 9 14.20 12.43 31.36
N ILE A 10 13.21 12.61 32.25
CA ILE A 10 11.86 12.06 32.09
C ILE A 10 11.05 12.83 31.04
N LEU A 11 11.35 14.12 30.84
CA LEU A 11 10.61 14.97 29.89
C LEU A 11 11.02 14.79 28.43
N THR A 12 12.22 14.22 28.17
CA THR A 12 12.70 13.99 26.81
C THR A 12 12.26 12.67 26.16
N ILE A 13 11.66 11.76 26.93
CA ILE A 13 11.19 10.46 26.42
C ILE A 13 9.77 10.52 25.86
N SER A 14 9.03 11.61 26.12
CA SER A 14 7.61 11.72 25.75
C SER A 14 7.33 12.16 24.31
N PHE A 15 8.33 12.42 23.46
CA PHE A 15 8.14 12.91 22.10
C PHE A 15 8.48 11.93 20.96
N ILE A 16 8.76 10.65 21.29
CA ILE A 16 8.99 9.62 20.26
C ILE A 16 7.78 8.68 20.18
N SER A 17 6.59 9.23 20.18
CA SER A 17 5.37 8.46 19.95
C SER A 17 4.59 9.04 18.77
N CYS A 18 5.20 8.98 17.57
CA CYS A 18 4.45 9.19 16.34
C CYS A 18 5.02 8.34 15.21
N ASN A 19 4.21 7.39 14.72
CA ASN A 19 4.35 6.66 13.46
C ASN A 19 5.27 5.43 13.39
N THR A 20 5.47 4.68 14.46
CA THR A 20 6.18 3.38 14.36
C THR A 20 5.25 2.20 14.02
N SER A 21 3.94 2.38 13.97
CA SER A 21 3.00 1.27 13.74
C SER A 21 3.11 0.66 12.33
N SER A 22 3.51 1.44 11.32
CA SER A 22 3.67 0.92 9.95
C SER A 22 4.96 0.12 9.72
N PHE A 23 5.96 0.27 10.60
CA PHE A 23 7.21 -0.48 10.50
C PHE A 23 7.11 -1.92 11.00
N LEU A 24 6.09 -2.22 11.82
CA LEU A 24 5.87 -3.54 12.43
C LEU A 24 4.90 -4.41 11.63
N LYS A 25 4.28 -3.87 10.57
CA LYS A 25 3.38 -4.66 9.72
C LYS A 25 4.19 -5.53 8.77
N ASP A 26 3.74 -6.76 8.58
CA ASP A 26 4.32 -7.68 7.61
C ASP A 26 4.31 -7.07 6.21
N GLN A 27 5.44 -7.09 5.55
CA GLN A 27 5.59 -6.60 4.19
C GLN A 27 5.41 -7.74 3.21
N ILE A 28 4.68 -7.48 2.14
CA ILE A 28 4.46 -8.44 1.05
C ILE A 28 4.79 -7.79 -0.30
N THR A 29 5.22 -8.61 -1.24
CA THR A 29 5.40 -8.23 -2.64
C THR A 29 4.12 -8.48 -3.45
N ILE A 30 4.08 -7.99 -4.68
CA ILE A 30 2.98 -8.30 -5.60
C ILE A 30 2.88 -9.81 -5.87
N ASN A 31 4.00 -10.53 -5.95
CA ASN A 31 4.01 -11.96 -6.17
C ASN A 31 3.44 -12.74 -4.98
N ASP A 32 3.75 -12.31 -3.75
CA ASP A 32 3.17 -12.90 -2.54
C ASP A 32 1.65 -12.71 -2.51
N LEU A 33 1.18 -11.51 -2.88
CA LEU A 33 -0.24 -11.21 -2.97
C LEU A 33 -0.95 -12.07 -4.02
N LEU A 34 -0.36 -12.22 -5.22
CA LEU A 34 -0.95 -13.05 -6.27
C LEU A 34 -0.97 -14.54 -5.90
N THR A 35 0.04 -15.02 -5.20
CA THR A 35 0.07 -16.39 -4.67
C THR A 35 -1.01 -16.60 -3.61
N ALA A 36 -1.16 -15.66 -2.69
CA ALA A 36 -2.22 -15.71 -1.69
C ALA A 36 -3.61 -15.67 -2.34
N LYS A 37 -3.81 -14.80 -3.34
CA LYS A 37 -5.05 -14.74 -4.13
C LYS A 37 -5.36 -16.08 -4.79
N GLU A 38 -4.38 -16.70 -5.43
CA GLU A 38 -4.55 -18.01 -6.08
C GLU A 38 -4.98 -19.10 -5.08
N ASN A 39 -4.41 -19.10 -3.88
CA ASN A 39 -4.81 -20.02 -2.81
C ASN A 39 -6.25 -19.77 -2.35
N ILE A 40 -6.65 -18.51 -2.24
CA ILE A 40 -8.02 -18.11 -1.89
C ILE A 40 -9.00 -18.60 -2.97
N ASP A 41 -8.68 -18.39 -4.25
CA ASP A 41 -9.54 -18.76 -5.38
C ASP A 41 -9.67 -20.30 -5.53
N LYS A 42 -8.67 -21.06 -5.12
CA LYS A 42 -8.68 -22.54 -5.15
C LYS A 42 -9.40 -23.17 -3.95
N SER A 43 -9.51 -22.45 -2.84
CA SER A 43 -10.13 -23.00 -1.64
C SER A 43 -11.65 -23.13 -1.79
N GLN A 44 -12.16 -24.31 -1.49
CA GLN A 44 -13.60 -24.61 -1.44
C GLN A 44 -14.19 -24.43 -0.03
N ASN A 45 -13.34 -24.18 0.98
CA ASN A 45 -13.76 -24.02 2.36
C ASN A 45 -13.96 -22.53 2.69
N PRO A 46 -15.18 -22.04 2.93
CA PRO A 46 -15.43 -20.62 3.23
C PRO A 46 -14.69 -20.11 4.46
N ALA A 47 -14.46 -20.95 5.47
CA ALA A 47 -13.73 -20.57 6.68
C ALA A 47 -12.23 -20.39 6.36
N GLU A 48 -11.66 -21.23 5.53
CA GLU A 48 -10.28 -21.09 5.05
C GLU A 48 -10.11 -19.84 4.20
N VAL A 49 -11.04 -19.56 3.28
CA VAL A 49 -11.07 -18.34 2.48
C VAL A 49 -11.07 -17.10 3.38
N LEU A 50 -11.89 -17.10 4.43
CA LEU A 50 -11.94 -15.99 5.38
C LEU A 50 -10.61 -15.80 6.11
N LEU A 51 -9.99 -16.88 6.60
CA LEU A 51 -8.69 -16.83 7.26
C LEU A 51 -7.59 -16.31 6.33
N LEU A 52 -7.55 -16.79 5.09
CA LEU A 52 -6.56 -16.32 4.10
C LEU A 52 -6.76 -14.84 3.77
N LYS A 53 -7.99 -14.36 3.61
CA LYS A 53 -8.29 -12.94 3.40
C LYS A 53 -7.89 -12.09 4.61
N ASN A 54 -8.16 -12.56 5.83
CA ASN A 54 -7.77 -11.87 7.05
C ASN A 54 -6.24 -11.79 7.19
N ASN A 55 -5.52 -12.82 6.75
CA ASN A 55 -4.05 -12.82 6.74
C ASN A 55 -3.44 -11.81 5.76
N LEU A 56 -4.17 -11.40 4.73
CA LEU A 56 -3.76 -10.34 3.81
C LEU A 56 -4.12 -8.94 4.32
N ALA A 57 -5.17 -8.84 5.13
CA ALA A 57 -5.59 -7.56 5.69
C ALA A 57 -4.45 -6.95 6.51
N ASP A 58 -4.31 -5.64 6.43
CA ASP A 58 -3.31 -4.85 7.16
C ASP A 58 -1.84 -5.12 6.80
N LYS A 59 -1.53 -5.99 5.83
CA LYS A 59 -0.17 -6.13 5.31
C LYS A 59 0.24 -4.91 4.49
N VAL A 60 1.53 -4.63 4.49
CA VAL A 60 2.10 -3.54 3.69
C VAL A 60 2.59 -4.08 2.37
N LEU A 61 1.91 -3.67 1.29
CA LEU A 61 2.33 -4.01 -0.07
C LEU A 61 3.44 -3.07 -0.55
N ILE A 62 4.48 -3.68 -1.13
CA ILE A 62 5.59 -2.95 -1.72
C ILE A 62 5.53 -3.14 -3.24
N LEU A 63 5.43 -2.00 -3.95
CA LEU A 63 5.56 -1.94 -5.39
C LEU A 63 6.83 -1.19 -5.75
N GLN A 64 7.60 -1.72 -6.66
CA GLN A 64 8.84 -1.10 -7.13
C GLN A 64 8.73 -0.76 -8.63
N ASP A 65 9.23 0.42 -8.98
CA ASP A 65 9.38 0.86 -10.37
C ASP A 65 8.11 0.75 -11.21
N VAL A 66 6.97 1.15 -10.61
CA VAL A 66 5.69 1.15 -11.34
C VAL A 66 5.47 2.48 -12.05
N LYS A 67 4.99 2.40 -13.28
CA LYS A 67 4.72 3.57 -14.10
C LYS A 67 3.34 4.16 -13.77
N VAL A 68 3.28 5.46 -13.52
CA VAL A 68 2.02 6.17 -13.32
C VAL A 68 1.23 6.21 -14.61
N LYS A 69 0.06 5.60 -14.64
CA LYS A 69 -0.87 5.59 -15.77
C LYS A 69 -1.71 6.85 -15.80
N ASP A 70 -2.30 7.18 -14.66
CA ASP A 70 -3.18 8.35 -14.50
C ASP A 70 -3.23 8.84 -13.07
N ILE A 71 -3.77 10.05 -12.90
CA ILE A 71 -4.09 10.64 -11.60
C ILE A 71 -5.51 11.14 -11.71
N ILE A 72 -6.41 10.62 -10.89
CA ILE A 72 -7.84 10.92 -10.94
C ILE A 72 -8.33 11.42 -9.58
N GLU A 73 -9.46 12.11 -9.57
CA GLU A 73 -10.20 12.39 -8.33
C GLU A 73 -10.60 11.09 -7.65
N SER A 74 -10.45 11.04 -6.34
CA SER A 74 -10.76 9.83 -5.57
C SER A 74 -12.26 9.64 -5.39
N THR A 75 -12.71 8.40 -5.49
CA THR A 75 -14.03 7.98 -5.01
C THR A 75 -14.01 7.55 -3.53
N ASN A 76 -12.83 7.44 -2.93
CA ASN A 76 -12.66 7.13 -1.52
C ASN A 76 -12.66 8.45 -0.73
N VAL A 77 -13.60 8.59 0.20
CA VAL A 77 -13.85 9.83 0.97
C VAL A 77 -12.67 10.27 1.85
N ASP A 78 -11.73 9.38 2.15
CA ASP A 78 -10.56 9.66 2.98
C ASP A 78 -9.39 10.29 2.20
N TYR A 79 -9.51 10.37 0.85
CA TYR A 79 -8.45 10.81 -0.05
C TYR A 79 -9.01 11.70 -1.15
N ASP A 80 -8.29 12.75 -1.53
CA ASP A 80 -8.68 13.66 -2.62
C ASP A 80 -8.37 13.08 -4.01
N PHE A 81 -7.28 12.31 -4.12
CA PHE A 81 -6.80 11.78 -5.39
C PHE A 81 -6.44 10.29 -5.29
N CYS A 82 -6.54 9.62 -6.43
CA CYS A 82 -6.08 8.26 -6.65
C CYS A 82 -5.05 8.23 -7.79
N ILE A 83 -3.92 7.58 -7.57
CA ILE A 83 -2.92 7.32 -8.59
C ILE A 83 -3.21 5.94 -9.17
N LEU A 84 -3.38 5.87 -10.48
CA LEU A 84 -3.51 4.61 -11.21
C LEU A 84 -2.16 4.19 -11.76
N ALA A 85 -1.80 2.93 -11.55
CA ALA A 85 -0.60 2.33 -12.10
C ALA A 85 -0.88 0.90 -12.58
N ASP A 86 -0.33 0.53 -13.72
CA ASP A 86 -0.46 -0.82 -14.28
C ASP A 86 0.81 -1.63 -14.04
N ILE A 87 0.63 -2.87 -13.61
CA ILE A 87 1.69 -3.85 -13.48
C ILE A 87 1.37 -5.01 -14.43
N GLN A 88 2.34 -5.37 -15.26
CA GLN A 88 2.26 -6.58 -16.06
C GLN A 88 2.85 -7.75 -15.28
N SER A 89 2.11 -8.82 -15.17
CA SER A 89 2.57 -10.07 -14.57
C SER A 89 2.30 -11.24 -15.50
N GLU A 90 2.99 -12.36 -15.26
CA GLU A 90 2.73 -13.62 -15.98
C GLU A 90 1.29 -14.12 -15.78
N LYS A 91 0.63 -13.69 -14.73
CA LYS A 91 -0.75 -14.06 -14.35
C LYS A 91 -1.80 -13.05 -14.83
N GLY A 92 -1.44 -12.11 -15.71
CA GLY A 92 -2.34 -11.11 -16.26
C GLY A 92 -2.00 -9.67 -15.87
N ALA A 93 -2.84 -8.75 -16.29
CA ALA A 93 -2.70 -7.33 -16.01
C ALA A 93 -3.25 -6.99 -14.62
N ILE A 94 -2.50 -6.16 -13.88
CA ILE A 94 -2.88 -5.69 -12.54
C ILE A 94 -2.97 -4.18 -12.59
N GLU A 95 -4.12 -3.62 -12.25
CA GLU A 95 -4.31 -2.20 -12.06
C GLU A 95 -4.30 -1.87 -10.57
N CYS A 96 -3.39 -0.98 -10.16
CA CYS A 96 -3.23 -0.54 -8.80
C CYS A 96 -3.89 0.82 -8.60
N PHE A 97 -4.78 0.91 -7.62
CA PHE A 97 -5.39 2.13 -7.12
C PHE A 97 -4.63 2.53 -5.85
N ILE A 98 -3.79 3.56 -5.96
CA ILE A 98 -2.86 3.97 -4.92
C ILE A 98 -3.36 5.26 -4.30
N TYR A 99 -3.68 5.21 -3.01
CA TYR A 99 -4.20 6.33 -2.24
C TYR A 99 -3.14 6.85 -1.26
N THR A 100 -2.89 8.15 -1.32
CA THR A 100 -1.97 8.86 -0.41
C THR A 100 -2.54 10.22 -0.03
N LYS A 101 -2.27 10.66 1.20
CA LYS A 101 -2.61 12.01 1.68
C LYS A 101 -1.55 13.04 1.29
N ASN A 102 -0.46 12.63 0.65
CA ASN A 102 0.64 13.52 0.30
C ASN A 102 0.39 14.23 -1.05
N ILE A 103 -0.49 15.23 -1.05
CA ILE A 103 -0.84 16.00 -2.25
C ILE A 103 0.39 16.64 -2.91
N ARG A 104 1.39 17.09 -2.11
CA ARG A 104 2.63 17.65 -2.65
C ARG A 104 3.40 16.63 -3.51
N ARG A 105 3.40 15.34 -3.14
CA ARG A 105 4.00 14.29 -3.96
C ARG A 105 3.20 14.04 -5.22
N ILE A 106 1.86 13.99 -5.09
CA ILE A 106 0.98 13.80 -6.25
C ILE A 106 1.19 14.91 -7.29
N SER A 107 1.31 16.18 -6.87
CA SER A 107 1.49 17.31 -7.78
C SER A 107 2.82 17.29 -8.55
N GLN A 108 3.79 16.47 -8.15
CA GLN A 108 5.06 16.28 -8.84
C GLN A 108 5.01 15.15 -9.89
N LEU A 109 3.93 14.35 -9.90
CA LEU A 109 3.80 13.23 -10.81
C LEU A 109 3.33 13.68 -12.18
N LYS A 110 3.84 13.04 -13.21
CA LYS A 110 3.44 13.22 -14.62
C LYS A 110 2.81 11.93 -15.12
N LYS A 111 1.59 12.06 -15.64
CA LYS A 111 0.83 10.97 -16.26
C LYS A 111 1.64 10.36 -17.40
N GLY A 112 1.75 9.04 -17.41
CA GLY A 112 2.43 8.29 -18.45
C GLY A 112 3.96 8.40 -18.47
N GLU A 113 4.58 9.20 -17.55
CA GLU A 113 6.04 9.41 -17.52
C GLU A 113 6.65 8.98 -16.18
N SER A 114 6.07 9.41 -15.07
CA SER A 114 6.65 9.18 -13.74
C SER A 114 6.73 7.70 -13.40
N ILE A 115 7.89 7.29 -12.88
CA ILE A 115 8.11 5.98 -12.29
C ILE A 115 8.16 6.15 -10.78
N ILE A 116 7.42 5.35 -10.04
CA ILE A 116 7.31 5.44 -8.59
C ILE A 116 7.55 4.10 -7.92
N SER A 117 8.04 4.16 -6.69
CA SER A 117 7.97 3.05 -5.75
C SER A 117 6.95 3.39 -4.67
N VAL A 118 6.14 2.41 -4.29
CA VAL A 118 5.03 2.58 -3.37
C VAL A 118 5.18 1.60 -2.21
N LYS A 119 4.94 2.09 -1.00
CA LYS A 119 4.79 1.29 0.20
C LYS A 119 3.49 1.72 0.88
N GLY A 120 2.48 0.85 0.88
CA GLY A 120 1.17 1.20 1.41
C GLY A 120 0.40 -0.01 1.94
N GLU A 121 -0.65 0.25 2.69
CA GLU A 121 -1.48 -0.80 3.28
C GLU A 121 -2.35 -1.44 2.21
N PHE A 122 -2.24 -2.75 2.05
CA PHE A 122 -3.15 -3.51 1.20
C PHE A 122 -4.56 -3.44 1.77
N LYS A 123 -5.50 -2.97 0.97
CA LYS A 123 -6.91 -2.86 1.39
C LYS A 123 -7.74 -4.02 0.88
N ARG A 124 -7.72 -4.25 -0.41
CA ARG A 124 -8.46 -5.32 -1.07
C ARG A 124 -7.99 -5.53 -2.51
N TYR A 125 -8.39 -6.65 -3.07
CA TYR A 125 -8.34 -6.90 -4.50
C TYR A 125 -9.73 -7.31 -5.02
N PHE A 126 -9.95 -7.14 -6.30
CA PHE A 126 -11.05 -7.73 -7.04
C PHE A 126 -10.61 -8.15 -8.42
N SER A 127 -11.14 -9.27 -8.88
CA SER A 127 -10.86 -9.82 -10.19
C SER A 127 -12.00 -9.55 -11.13
N MET A 128 -11.67 -9.30 -12.38
CA MET A 128 -12.60 -9.09 -13.47
C MET A 128 -12.23 -10.00 -14.63
N LEU A 129 -13.19 -10.27 -15.54
CA LEU A 129 -12.95 -11.07 -16.74
C LEU A 129 -12.32 -12.43 -16.41
N ASP A 130 -13.01 -13.25 -15.61
CA ASP A 130 -12.59 -14.61 -15.23
C ASP A 130 -11.15 -14.68 -14.68
N ASN A 131 -10.80 -13.74 -13.81
CA ASN A 131 -9.48 -13.60 -13.19
C ASN A 131 -8.34 -13.10 -14.10
N TYR A 132 -8.60 -12.75 -15.35
CA TYR A 132 -7.58 -12.21 -16.24
C TYR A 132 -7.10 -10.82 -15.80
N TYR A 133 -8.01 -10.01 -15.23
CA TYR A 133 -7.70 -8.64 -14.82
C TYR A 133 -7.92 -8.47 -13.32
N THR A 134 -6.88 -8.10 -12.61
CA THR A 134 -6.92 -7.90 -11.15
C THR A 134 -6.75 -6.42 -10.82
N LYS A 135 -7.67 -5.89 -10.01
CA LYS A 135 -7.53 -4.56 -9.41
C LYS A 135 -7.11 -4.67 -7.97
N ILE A 136 -6.21 -3.81 -7.53
CA ILE A 136 -5.67 -3.77 -6.17
C ILE A 136 -5.83 -2.37 -5.61
N GLU A 137 -6.37 -2.26 -4.41
CA GLU A 137 -6.42 -1.00 -3.65
C GLU A 137 -5.36 -0.97 -2.56
N ILE A 138 -4.57 0.10 -2.54
CA ILE A 138 -3.49 0.35 -1.59
C ILE A 138 -3.73 1.72 -0.96
N THR A 139 -3.83 1.76 0.36
CA THR A 139 -4.13 2.96 1.14
C THR A 139 -2.92 3.39 1.99
N ASN A 140 -2.98 4.58 2.58
CA ASN A 140 -1.92 5.14 3.43
C ASN A 140 -0.53 5.04 2.79
N SER A 141 -0.45 5.28 1.48
CA SER A 141 0.74 5.01 0.69
C SER A 141 1.81 6.08 0.87
N ALA A 142 3.03 5.65 1.13
CA ALA A 142 4.25 6.43 0.94
C ALA A 142 4.75 6.22 -0.50
N ILE A 143 5.02 7.33 -1.20
CA ILE A 143 5.42 7.32 -2.61
C ILE A 143 6.81 7.93 -2.73
N THR A 144 7.70 7.23 -3.42
CA THR A 144 9.01 7.71 -3.83
C THR A 144 9.05 7.82 -5.35
N ILE A 145 9.36 9.00 -5.87
CA ILE A 145 9.50 9.25 -7.31
C ILE A 145 10.93 8.90 -7.69
N LYS A 146 11.09 8.06 -8.70
CA LYS A 146 12.41 7.74 -9.26
C LYS A 146 12.84 8.91 -10.14
N THR A 147 13.90 9.58 -9.74
CA THR A 147 14.60 10.57 -10.58
C THR A 147 15.60 9.81 -11.45
N GLU A 148 15.53 10.05 -12.75
CA GLU A 148 16.57 9.63 -13.70
C GLU A 148 17.90 10.28 -13.40
#